data_5fc409ba6154bb241006e148cec227f0
#
_entry.id   5fc409ba6154bb241006e148cec227f0
#
_cell.length_a   1.000
_cell.length_b   1.000
_cell.length_c   1.000
_cell.angle_alpha   90.00
_cell.angle_beta   90.00
_cell.angle_gamma   90.00
#
_symmetry.space_group_name_H-M   'P 1'
#
loop_
_entity.id
_entity.type
_entity.pdbx_description
1 polymer ?
#
loop_
_entity_poly.entity_id
_entity_poly.type
_entity_poly.pdbx_seq_one_letter_code
_entity_poly.pdbx_strand_id
1 'polypeptide(L)'
;DGRTRDYLKTDQNTPLPYIAQDDAHTIKSLRTTDTVSFQHPVIVGFSHEQWRFQPTTPVTGNTKGADLPISWEDSRAAELHAIDDVKGEYTIGAFNVLNYFTSLGEEFGGSAYTDREGNKVTVNRGKTRGAYTQSALEDQERKIVAAINGLDADVIGLSEIEDGYAVTGDFAQRDKALKHLTEKLNEAAGSDKWAFVPSPSQDAVPSSP
;
A
#
# COMPACT_ATOMS: atom_id res chain seq x y z
N ASP A 1 -12.54 -12.83 10.15
CA ASP A 1 -13.07 -14.08 10.64
C ASP A 1 -13.08 -15.13 9.52
N GLY A 2 -13.31 -16.43 9.83
CA GLY A 2 -13.26 -17.51 8.85
C GLY A 2 -14.33 -17.41 7.77
N ARG A 3 -15.47 -16.82 8.06
CA ARG A 3 -16.58 -16.64 7.12
C ARG A 3 -16.28 -15.54 6.10
N THR A 4 -15.63 -14.47 6.51
CA THR A 4 -15.15 -13.44 5.58
C THR A 4 -14.24 -14.03 4.52
N ARG A 5 -13.33 -14.92 4.93
CA ARG A 5 -12.44 -15.60 3.99
C ARG A 5 -13.21 -16.51 3.02
N ASP A 6 -14.24 -17.18 3.51
CA ASP A 6 -14.99 -18.14 2.69
C ASP A 6 -15.81 -17.43 1.62
N TYR A 7 -16.56 -16.37 1.96
CA TYR A 7 -17.33 -15.66 0.94
C TYR A 7 -16.45 -14.86 -0.04
N LEU A 8 -15.26 -14.41 0.37
CA LEU A 8 -14.29 -13.81 -0.55
C LEU A 8 -13.86 -14.76 -1.68
N LYS A 9 -13.91 -16.07 -1.43
CA LYS A 9 -13.61 -17.08 -2.45
C LYS A 9 -14.80 -17.44 -3.31
N THR A 10 -15.99 -17.43 -2.75
CA THR A 10 -17.19 -18.02 -3.36
C THR A 10 -18.16 -16.99 -3.92
N ASP A 11 -18.11 -15.76 -3.42
CA ASP A 11 -18.98 -14.65 -3.84
C ASP A 11 -18.18 -13.35 -3.95
N GLN A 12 -17.65 -13.11 -5.15
CA GLN A 12 -16.88 -11.91 -5.45
C GLN A 12 -17.74 -10.64 -5.56
N ASN A 13 -19.06 -10.78 -5.66
CA ASN A 13 -19.97 -9.63 -5.78
C ASN A 13 -20.33 -9.02 -4.41
N THR A 14 -20.16 -9.77 -3.31
CA THR A 14 -20.39 -9.22 -1.98
C THR A 14 -19.22 -8.33 -1.54
N PRO A 15 -19.43 -7.04 -1.23
CA PRO A 15 -18.37 -6.13 -0.82
C PRO A 15 -17.66 -6.55 0.46
N LEU A 16 -16.44 -6.08 0.67
CA LEU A 16 -15.66 -6.33 1.88
C LEU A 16 -16.29 -5.65 3.10
N PRO A 17 -16.27 -6.30 4.28
CA PRO A 17 -16.76 -5.68 5.51
C PRO A 17 -15.82 -4.57 5.99
N TYR A 18 -16.36 -3.62 6.76
CA TYR A 18 -15.61 -2.52 7.38
C TYR A 18 -14.84 -1.62 6.41
N ILE A 19 -15.22 -1.66 5.14
CA ILE A 19 -14.74 -0.76 4.10
C ILE A 19 -15.96 -0.14 3.44
N ALA A 20 -16.13 1.16 3.58
CA ALA A 20 -17.16 1.92 2.90
C ALA A 20 -16.51 2.86 1.88
N GLN A 21 -17.16 3.03 0.75
CA GLN A 21 -16.77 3.98 -0.28
C GLN A 21 -18.01 4.83 -0.59
N ASP A 22 -17.86 6.14 -0.51
CA ASP A 22 -18.91 7.07 -0.89
C ASP A 22 -18.88 7.37 -2.40
N ASP A 23 -19.83 8.16 -2.87
CA ASP A 23 -19.95 8.54 -4.29
C ASP A 23 -18.75 9.37 -4.78
N ALA A 24 -17.98 9.96 -3.88
CA ALA A 24 -16.74 10.68 -4.18
C ALA A 24 -15.51 9.77 -4.17
N HIS A 25 -15.72 8.44 -4.07
CA HIS A 25 -14.66 7.42 -3.95
C HIS A 25 -13.78 7.56 -2.68
N THR A 26 -14.27 8.25 -1.67
CA THR A 26 -13.60 8.32 -0.36
C THR A 26 -13.79 7.00 0.37
N ILE A 27 -12.70 6.38 0.80
CA ILE A 27 -12.74 5.12 1.52
C ILE A 27 -12.72 5.39 3.02
N LYS A 28 -13.77 4.92 3.71
CA LYS A 28 -13.80 4.82 5.17
C LYS A 28 -13.59 3.36 5.55
N SER A 29 -12.48 3.05 6.18
CA SER A 29 -12.18 1.70 6.65
C SER A 29 -11.71 1.70 8.09
N LEU A 30 -12.01 0.61 8.80
CA LEU A 30 -11.46 0.37 10.14
C LEU A 30 -9.95 0.13 10.04
N ARG A 31 -9.18 0.84 10.85
CA ARG A 31 -7.71 0.73 10.92
C ARG A 31 -7.29 0.17 12.28
N THR A 32 -6.10 -0.39 12.31
CA THR A 32 -5.41 -0.66 13.59
C THR A 32 -5.26 0.65 14.34
N THR A 33 -5.54 0.64 15.63
CA THR A 33 -5.55 1.78 16.55
C THR A 33 -6.80 2.68 16.52
N ASP A 34 -7.72 2.53 15.56
CA ASP A 34 -8.99 3.24 15.62
C ASP A 34 -9.76 2.90 16.90
N THR A 35 -10.32 3.92 17.54
CA THR A 35 -11.23 3.71 18.67
C THR A 35 -12.52 3.08 18.21
N VAL A 36 -12.90 1.97 18.84
CA VAL A 36 -14.14 1.25 18.52
C VAL A 36 -15.09 1.21 19.71
N SER A 37 -16.38 1.23 19.42
CA SER A 37 -17.46 1.03 20.40
C SER A 37 -18.34 -0.13 19.96
N PHE A 38 -18.59 -1.07 20.87
CA PHE A 38 -19.50 -2.18 20.57
C PHE A 38 -20.95 -1.70 20.51
N GLN A 39 -21.63 -1.98 19.41
CA GLN A 39 -23.04 -1.67 19.17
C GLN A 39 -23.94 -2.89 19.44
N HIS A 40 -23.41 -4.09 19.25
CA HIS A 40 -24.10 -5.37 19.47
C HIS A 40 -23.22 -6.33 20.26
N PRO A 41 -23.82 -7.34 20.93
CA PRO A 41 -23.08 -8.36 21.63
C PRO A 41 -22.09 -9.09 20.71
N VAL A 42 -20.91 -9.38 21.23
CA VAL A 42 -19.87 -10.17 20.59
C VAL A 42 -19.45 -11.33 21.46
N ILE A 43 -18.93 -12.38 20.85
CA ILE A 43 -18.39 -13.54 21.57
C ILE A 43 -16.88 -13.33 21.71
N VAL A 44 -16.39 -13.39 22.96
CA VAL A 44 -14.95 -13.39 23.23
C VAL A 44 -14.42 -14.80 23.03
N GLY A 45 -13.47 -14.96 22.15
CA GLY A 45 -12.82 -16.22 21.85
C GLY A 45 -11.32 -16.10 21.85
N PHE A 46 -10.62 -17.21 22.06
CA PHE A 46 -9.16 -17.29 21.96
C PHE A 46 -8.77 -18.26 20.85
N SER A 47 -8.02 -17.79 19.84
CA SER A 47 -7.54 -18.62 18.75
C SER A 47 -6.29 -18.00 18.11
N HIS A 48 -5.39 -18.85 17.60
CA HIS A 48 -4.12 -18.40 17.01
C HIS A 48 -3.33 -17.48 17.96
N GLU A 49 -3.28 -17.88 19.23
CA GLU A 49 -2.56 -17.17 20.31
C GLU A 49 -3.05 -15.74 20.58
N GLN A 50 -4.27 -15.40 20.16
CA GLN A 50 -4.85 -14.07 20.33
C GLN A 50 -6.29 -14.12 20.82
N TRP A 51 -6.67 -13.15 21.65
CA TRP A 51 -8.05 -12.87 21.98
C TRP A 51 -8.75 -12.20 20.81
N ARG A 52 -9.97 -12.62 20.52
CA ARG A 52 -10.76 -12.12 19.39
C ARG A 52 -12.19 -11.84 19.83
N PHE A 53 -12.75 -10.77 19.26
CA PHE A 53 -14.17 -10.47 19.36
C PHE A 53 -14.84 -10.95 18.07
N GLN A 54 -15.79 -11.88 18.22
CA GLN A 54 -16.50 -12.47 17.09
C GLN A 54 -17.94 -11.96 17.07
N PRO A 55 -18.41 -11.40 15.93
CA PRO A 55 -19.80 -11.04 15.77
C PRO A 55 -20.71 -12.27 15.90
N THR A 56 -21.91 -12.08 16.44
CA THR A 56 -22.94 -13.14 16.54
C THR A 56 -23.64 -13.40 15.21
N THR A 57 -23.53 -12.46 14.27
CA THR A 57 -24.07 -12.55 12.90
C THR A 57 -22.97 -12.31 11.87
N PRO A 58 -23.07 -12.90 10.66
CA PRO A 58 -22.11 -12.61 9.58
C PRO A 58 -22.10 -11.12 9.22
N VAL A 59 -20.89 -10.57 9.02
CA VAL A 59 -20.68 -9.19 8.60
C VAL A 59 -20.11 -9.17 7.20
N THR A 60 -20.73 -8.44 6.30
CA THR A 60 -20.30 -8.21 4.91
C THR A 60 -20.29 -6.73 4.62
N GLY A 61 -19.79 -6.32 3.44
CA GLY A 61 -19.86 -4.92 3.02
C GLY A 61 -21.29 -4.40 2.78
N ASN A 62 -22.28 -5.30 2.68
CA ASN A 62 -23.70 -4.96 2.58
C ASN A 62 -24.38 -4.79 3.95
N THR A 63 -23.68 -5.09 5.05
CA THR A 63 -24.24 -4.93 6.41
C THR A 63 -24.42 -3.44 6.68
N LYS A 64 -25.64 -3.03 7.00
CA LYS A 64 -25.95 -1.62 7.29
C LYS A 64 -25.25 -1.15 8.56
N GLY A 65 -24.94 0.13 8.63
CA GLY A 65 -24.21 0.70 9.77
C GLY A 65 -24.84 0.40 11.13
N ALA A 66 -26.18 0.42 11.22
CA ALA A 66 -26.89 0.09 12.45
C ALA A 66 -26.78 -1.40 12.88
N ASP A 67 -26.52 -2.29 11.95
CA ASP A 67 -26.41 -3.75 12.17
C ASP A 67 -24.93 -4.20 12.33
N LEU A 68 -23.97 -3.27 12.20
CA LEU A 68 -22.57 -3.57 12.46
C LEU A 68 -22.33 -3.83 13.94
N PRO A 69 -21.51 -4.82 14.32
CA PRO A 69 -21.21 -5.13 15.72
C PRO A 69 -20.45 -4.01 16.43
N ILE A 70 -19.79 -3.15 15.66
CA ILE A 70 -18.97 -2.03 16.16
C ILE A 70 -19.24 -0.76 15.33
N SER A 71 -19.12 0.38 15.98
CA SER A 71 -18.82 1.66 15.34
C SER A 71 -17.37 2.04 15.60
N TRP A 72 -16.80 2.91 14.77
CA TRP A 72 -15.42 3.37 14.95
C TRP A 72 -15.27 4.84 14.57
N GLU A 73 -14.24 5.45 15.14
CA GLU A 73 -13.82 6.79 14.80
C GLU A 73 -12.79 6.72 13.65
N ASP A 74 -13.03 7.48 12.59
CA ASP A 74 -12.07 7.58 11.49
C ASP A 74 -10.95 8.56 11.88
N SER A 75 -9.80 8.04 12.26
CA SER A 75 -8.64 8.81 12.69
C SER A 75 -7.84 9.43 11.53
N ARG A 76 -8.15 9.09 10.28
CA ARG A 76 -7.35 9.53 9.11
C ARG A 76 -7.28 11.03 8.96
N ALA A 77 -8.41 11.71 9.10
CA ALA A 77 -8.45 13.15 8.92
C ALA A 77 -7.57 13.89 9.94
N ALA A 78 -7.58 13.43 11.19
CA ALA A 78 -6.74 14.00 12.24
C ALA A 78 -5.25 13.69 12.02
N GLU A 79 -4.93 12.48 11.57
CA GLU A 79 -3.54 12.05 11.33
C GLU A 79 -2.91 12.72 10.10
N LEU A 80 -3.69 13.10 9.10
CA LEU A 80 -3.19 13.84 7.95
C LEU A 80 -2.57 15.19 8.34
N HIS A 81 -3.04 15.79 9.44
CA HIS A 81 -2.51 17.05 9.95
C HIS A 81 -1.39 16.88 10.98
N ALA A 82 -1.08 15.66 11.43
CA ALA A 82 0.00 15.41 12.37
C ALA A 82 1.39 15.81 11.83
N ILE A 83 1.54 15.82 10.50
CA ILE A 83 2.77 16.29 9.85
C ILE A 83 3.02 17.79 10.11
N ASP A 84 1.97 18.59 10.28
CA ASP A 84 2.08 20.03 10.56
C ASP A 84 2.75 20.32 11.92
N ASP A 85 2.80 19.32 12.80
CA ASP A 85 3.44 19.39 14.12
C ASP A 85 4.95 19.09 14.06
N VAL A 86 5.44 18.53 12.95
CA VAL A 86 6.88 18.29 12.75
C VAL A 86 7.57 19.63 12.51
N LYS A 87 8.49 19.96 13.40
CA LYS A 87 9.22 21.24 13.37
C LYS A 87 10.71 20.99 13.26
N GLY A 88 11.39 21.85 12.49
CA GLY A 88 12.84 21.80 12.27
C GLY A 88 13.24 22.71 11.14
N GLU A 89 14.53 22.94 10.99
CA GLU A 89 15.08 23.65 9.83
C GLU A 89 15.02 22.76 8.57
N TYR A 90 15.23 21.45 8.79
CA TYR A 90 15.14 20.43 7.75
C TYR A 90 14.29 19.26 8.24
N THR A 91 13.57 18.63 7.32
CA THR A 91 12.72 17.46 7.58
C THR A 91 13.23 16.24 6.85
N ILE A 92 13.23 15.10 7.55
CA ILE A 92 13.65 13.82 6.99
C ILE A 92 12.49 12.85 7.10
N GLY A 93 12.07 12.29 5.96
CA GLY A 93 11.04 11.25 5.87
C GLY A 93 11.63 9.87 5.64
N ALA A 94 10.92 8.84 6.06
CA ALA A 94 11.15 7.45 5.68
C ALA A 94 9.86 6.87 5.13
N PHE A 95 9.91 6.26 3.96
CA PHE A 95 8.73 5.75 3.30
C PHE A 95 8.98 4.39 2.65
N ASN A 96 8.18 3.39 3.04
CA ASN A 96 8.17 2.10 2.37
C ASN A 96 7.22 2.17 1.17
N VAL A 97 7.76 1.98 -0.04
CA VAL A 97 6.99 2.07 -1.29
C VAL A 97 6.32 0.76 -1.70
N LEU A 98 6.29 -0.24 -0.82
CA LEU A 98 5.57 -1.51 -0.98
C LEU A 98 5.92 -2.22 -2.30
N ASN A 99 7.17 -2.63 -2.44
CA ASN A 99 7.68 -3.30 -3.64
C ASN A 99 7.38 -2.50 -4.93
N TYR A 100 7.85 -1.27 -4.99
CA TYR A 100 7.74 -0.45 -6.20
C TYR A 100 8.73 -0.91 -7.26
N PHE A 101 8.22 -1.55 -8.30
CA PHE A 101 8.97 -2.13 -9.41
C PHE A 101 8.44 -1.61 -10.74
N THR A 102 9.32 -1.10 -11.58
CA THR A 102 9.02 -0.74 -12.97
C THR A 102 9.19 -1.92 -13.93
N SER A 103 9.80 -3.00 -13.45
CA SER A 103 9.90 -4.28 -14.17
C SER A 103 8.66 -5.10 -13.86
N LEU A 104 7.73 -5.19 -14.82
CA LEU A 104 6.40 -5.75 -14.63
C LEU A 104 6.39 -7.28 -14.63
N GLY A 105 5.45 -7.87 -13.89
CA GLY A 105 5.26 -9.31 -13.89
C GLY A 105 4.89 -9.88 -15.26
N GLU A 106 4.17 -9.16 -16.09
CA GLU A 106 3.81 -9.56 -17.44
C GLU A 106 5.02 -9.65 -18.39
N GLU A 107 6.09 -8.88 -18.12
CA GLU A 107 7.32 -8.90 -18.91
C GLU A 107 8.29 -9.98 -18.42
N PHE A 108 8.43 -10.13 -17.11
CA PHE A 108 9.42 -11.01 -16.48
C PHE A 108 8.86 -12.36 -16.03
N GLY A 109 7.56 -12.58 -16.20
CA GLY A 109 6.87 -13.80 -15.84
C GLY A 109 6.63 -13.95 -14.33
N GLY A 110 6.09 -15.10 -13.97
CA GLY A 110 5.73 -15.43 -12.61
C GLY A 110 4.23 -15.58 -12.40
N SER A 111 3.83 -16.03 -11.21
CA SER A 111 2.43 -16.04 -10.80
C SER A 111 2.01 -14.68 -10.24
N ALA A 112 0.72 -14.42 -10.25
CA ALA A 112 0.16 -13.17 -9.76
C ALA A 112 -0.89 -13.38 -8.68
N TYR A 113 -1.01 -12.40 -7.78
CA TYR A 113 -2.24 -12.16 -7.05
C TYR A 113 -3.23 -11.46 -7.98
N THR A 114 -4.49 -11.82 -7.87
CA THR A 114 -5.58 -11.21 -8.64
C THR A 114 -6.48 -10.40 -7.73
N ASP A 115 -7.13 -9.39 -8.33
CA ASP A 115 -8.25 -8.72 -7.70
C ASP A 115 -9.50 -9.63 -7.70
N ARG A 116 -10.64 -9.08 -7.31
CA ARG A 116 -11.91 -9.83 -7.22
C ARG A 116 -12.50 -10.16 -8.58
N GLU A 117 -12.17 -9.39 -9.60
CA GLU A 117 -12.58 -9.57 -11.00
C GLU A 117 -11.66 -10.56 -11.75
N GLY A 118 -10.56 -10.99 -11.12
CA GLY A 118 -9.59 -11.92 -11.69
C GLY A 118 -8.45 -11.26 -12.45
N ASN A 119 -8.34 -9.93 -12.44
CA ASN A 119 -7.25 -9.21 -13.06
C ASN A 119 -5.96 -9.39 -12.24
N LYS A 120 -4.85 -9.61 -12.91
CA LYS A 120 -3.55 -9.75 -12.28
C LYS A 120 -3.07 -8.38 -11.78
N VAL A 121 -2.79 -8.26 -10.49
CA VAL A 121 -2.43 -6.98 -9.84
C VAL A 121 -0.98 -6.97 -9.41
N THR A 122 -0.55 -7.97 -8.66
CA THR A 122 0.79 -7.98 -8.03
C THR A 122 1.45 -9.33 -8.26
N VAL A 123 2.76 -9.32 -8.47
CA VAL A 123 3.55 -10.55 -8.56
C VAL A 123 3.50 -11.30 -7.23
N ASN A 124 3.11 -12.57 -7.27
CA ASN A 124 3.12 -13.47 -6.12
C ASN A 124 4.46 -14.22 -6.01
N ARG A 125 4.90 -14.81 -7.13
CA ARG A 125 6.18 -15.52 -7.23
C ARG A 125 6.77 -15.22 -8.59
N GLY A 126 8.00 -14.74 -8.62
CA GLY A 126 8.70 -14.39 -9.85
C GLY A 126 10.04 -13.74 -9.59
N LYS A 127 10.63 -13.23 -10.63
CA LYS A 127 11.88 -12.47 -10.58
C LYS A 127 11.67 -11.06 -10.06
N THR A 128 10.47 -10.50 -10.30
CA THR A 128 10.01 -9.20 -9.80
C THR A 128 9.06 -9.38 -8.62
N ARG A 129 8.73 -8.29 -7.91
CA ARG A 129 7.84 -8.33 -6.72
C ARG A 129 6.70 -7.32 -6.77
N GLY A 130 6.79 -6.35 -7.66
CA GLY A 130 5.86 -5.24 -7.76
C GLY A 130 4.60 -5.54 -8.56
N ALA A 131 4.13 -4.54 -9.26
CA ALA A 131 2.97 -4.61 -10.12
C ALA A 131 3.13 -5.68 -11.21
N TYR A 132 2.02 -6.37 -11.50
CA TYR A 132 2.01 -7.37 -12.56
C TYR A 132 1.80 -6.73 -13.94
N THR A 133 0.95 -5.71 -14.03
CA THR A 133 0.60 -5.01 -15.26
C THR A 133 0.93 -3.52 -15.15
N GLN A 134 1.00 -2.85 -16.31
CA GLN A 134 1.20 -1.40 -16.37
C GLN A 134 0.09 -0.64 -15.62
N SER A 135 -1.17 -1.03 -15.77
CA SER A 135 -2.28 -0.40 -15.06
C SER A 135 -2.17 -0.53 -13.54
N ALA A 136 -1.70 -1.69 -13.04
CA ALA A 136 -1.48 -1.89 -11.62
C ALA A 136 -0.32 -1.04 -11.09
N LEU A 137 0.72 -0.81 -11.89
CA LEU A 137 1.81 0.11 -11.56
C LEU A 137 1.30 1.55 -11.45
N GLU A 138 0.52 2.02 -12.41
CA GLU A 138 -0.08 3.36 -12.40
C GLU A 138 -0.98 3.59 -11.18
N ASP A 139 -1.75 2.59 -10.78
CA ASP A 139 -2.56 2.64 -9.56
C ASP A 139 -1.72 2.72 -8.28
N GLN A 140 -0.58 2.02 -8.24
CA GLN A 140 0.37 2.10 -7.14
C GLN A 140 1.07 3.46 -7.11
N GLU A 141 1.57 3.92 -8.25
CA GLU A 141 2.26 5.21 -8.42
C GLU A 141 1.42 6.38 -7.93
N ARG A 142 0.16 6.45 -8.35
CA ARG A 142 -0.74 7.53 -7.95
C ARG A 142 -0.80 7.71 -6.43
N LYS A 143 -0.84 6.61 -5.67
CA LYS A 143 -0.88 6.64 -4.20
C LYS A 143 0.46 7.02 -3.58
N ILE A 144 1.55 6.44 -4.09
CA ILE A 144 2.91 6.72 -3.61
C ILE A 144 3.28 8.19 -3.86
N VAL A 145 3.03 8.67 -5.07
CA VAL A 145 3.31 10.06 -5.48
C VAL A 145 2.52 11.05 -4.62
N ALA A 146 1.22 10.79 -4.40
CA ALA A 146 0.41 11.64 -3.53
C ALA A 146 0.94 11.66 -2.09
N ALA A 147 1.33 10.50 -1.55
CA ALA A 147 1.84 10.39 -0.19
C ALA A 147 3.20 11.09 -0.03
N ILE A 148 4.15 10.87 -0.94
CA ILE A 148 5.49 11.47 -0.86
C ILE A 148 5.42 12.98 -1.04
N ASN A 149 4.66 13.48 -2.02
CA ASN A 149 4.47 14.92 -2.19
C ASN A 149 3.73 15.57 -1.02
N GLY A 150 2.81 14.81 -0.38
CA GLY A 150 2.09 15.25 0.81
C GLY A 150 2.95 15.27 2.09
N LEU A 151 3.97 14.40 2.19
CA LEU A 151 4.94 14.46 3.27
C LEU A 151 5.80 15.73 3.25
N ASP A 152 6.03 16.28 2.08
CA ASP A 152 6.77 17.53 1.86
C ASP A 152 8.11 17.62 2.62
N ALA A 153 8.79 16.51 2.79
CA ALA A 153 10.06 16.44 3.49
C ALA A 153 11.22 16.87 2.58
N ASP A 154 12.28 17.46 3.16
CA ASP A 154 13.48 17.89 2.42
C ASP A 154 14.29 16.69 1.92
N VAL A 155 14.30 15.60 2.69
CA VAL A 155 14.97 14.34 2.33
C VAL A 155 14.05 13.16 2.65
N ILE A 156 13.91 12.21 1.72
CA ILE A 156 13.14 10.98 1.96
C ILE A 156 14.00 9.75 1.66
N GLY A 157 14.13 8.88 2.66
CA GLY A 157 14.65 7.53 2.49
C GLY A 157 13.55 6.58 2.04
N LEU A 158 13.75 5.90 0.91
CA LEU A 158 12.82 4.92 0.37
C LEU A 158 13.28 3.49 0.69
N SER A 159 12.34 2.62 1.03
CA SER A 159 12.56 1.18 1.16
C SER A 159 11.61 0.40 0.26
N GLU A 160 11.98 -0.83 -0.10
CA GLU A 160 11.25 -1.70 -1.02
C GLU A 160 11.10 -1.14 -2.45
N ILE A 161 12.09 -0.39 -2.91
CA ILE A 161 12.18 0.04 -4.30
C ILE A 161 13.05 -0.96 -5.10
N GLU A 162 12.71 -1.15 -6.38
CA GLU A 162 13.43 -2.08 -7.27
C GLU A 162 14.91 -1.73 -7.42
N ASP A 163 15.77 -2.74 -7.25
CA ASP A 163 17.12 -2.75 -7.81
C ASP A 163 17.05 -3.35 -9.23
N GLY A 164 17.06 -2.49 -10.23
CA GLY A 164 16.95 -2.92 -11.63
C GLY A 164 18.11 -3.79 -12.09
N TYR A 165 19.28 -3.68 -11.47
CA TYR A 165 20.41 -4.61 -11.73
C TYR A 165 20.08 -6.03 -11.27
N ALA A 166 19.52 -6.20 -10.09
CA ALA A 166 19.14 -7.52 -9.58
C ALA A 166 18.09 -8.21 -10.48
N VAL A 167 17.23 -7.42 -11.14
CA VAL A 167 16.21 -7.94 -12.05
C VAL A 167 16.78 -8.24 -13.44
N THR A 168 17.56 -7.34 -14.01
CA THR A 168 17.97 -7.40 -15.42
C THR A 168 19.36 -8.01 -15.64
N GLY A 169 20.24 -7.91 -14.65
CA GLY A 169 21.68 -8.20 -14.78
C GLY A 169 22.48 -7.07 -15.46
N ASP A 170 21.83 -5.95 -15.77
CA ASP A 170 22.45 -4.76 -16.36
C ASP A 170 22.61 -3.69 -15.29
N PHE A 171 23.85 -3.37 -14.94
CA PHE A 171 24.15 -2.37 -13.91
C PHE A 171 23.65 -0.97 -14.26
N ALA A 172 23.51 -0.64 -15.52
CA ALA A 172 22.94 0.64 -15.95
C ALA A 172 21.45 0.80 -15.57
N GLN A 173 20.76 -0.31 -15.28
CA GLN A 173 19.34 -0.31 -14.90
C GLN A 173 19.09 -0.18 -13.39
N ARG A 174 20.16 -0.19 -12.54
CA ARG A 174 20.01 -0.27 -11.08
C ARG A 174 19.08 0.81 -10.49
N ASP A 175 19.17 2.03 -11.01
CA ASP A 175 18.40 3.20 -10.53
C ASP A 175 17.15 3.50 -11.37
N LYS A 176 16.76 2.60 -12.29
CA LYS A 176 15.64 2.82 -13.23
C LYS A 176 14.34 3.16 -12.51
N ALA A 177 13.97 2.38 -11.50
CA ALA A 177 12.73 2.61 -10.76
C ALA A 177 12.78 3.91 -9.94
N LEU A 178 13.93 4.21 -9.32
CA LEU A 178 14.11 5.44 -8.55
C LEU A 178 14.04 6.68 -9.44
N LYS A 179 14.66 6.63 -10.61
CA LYS A 179 14.58 7.69 -11.62
C LYS A 179 13.12 7.88 -12.07
N HIS A 180 12.45 6.80 -12.44
CA HIS A 180 11.06 6.85 -12.89
C HIS A 180 10.13 7.46 -11.80
N LEU A 181 10.27 7.01 -10.54
CA LEU A 181 9.50 7.59 -9.44
C LEU A 181 9.77 9.09 -9.26
N THR A 182 11.03 9.51 -9.37
CA THR A 182 11.40 10.94 -9.29
C THR A 182 10.74 11.75 -10.39
N GLU A 183 10.70 11.24 -11.62
CA GLU A 183 10.02 11.87 -12.74
C GLU A 183 8.51 12.03 -12.47
N LYS A 184 7.87 10.99 -11.94
CA LYS A 184 6.44 11.01 -11.55
C LYS A 184 6.14 11.98 -10.41
N LEU A 185 7.03 12.07 -9.42
CA LEU A 185 6.91 13.03 -8.33
C LEU A 185 6.98 14.48 -8.84
N ASN A 186 7.90 14.77 -9.73
CA ASN A 186 8.07 16.11 -10.33
C ASN A 186 6.92 16.46 -11.29
N GLU A 187 6.46 15.50 -12.08
CA GLU A 187 5.27 15.66 -12.92
C GLU A 187 4.05 16.09 -12.08
N ALA A 188 3.80 15.38 -11.00
CA ALA A 188 2.67 15.68 -10.10
C ALA A 188 2.85 16.99 -9.31
N ALA A 189 4.08 17.37 -8.97
CA ALA A 189 4.40 18.64 -8.32
C ALA A 189 4.35 19.84 -9.28
N GLY A 190 4.38 19.61 -10.60
CA GLY A 190 4.46 20.65 -11.61
C GLY A 190 5.79 21.43 -11.64
N SER A 191 6.83 20.87 -11.05
CA SER A 191 8.17 21.49 -10.93
C SER A 191 9.24 20.44 -10.63
N ASP A 192 10.51 20.76 -10.86
CA ASP A 192 11.68 19.94 -10.50
C ASP A 192 11.94 20.00 -8.97
N LYS A 193 10.97 19.53 -8.18
CA LYS A 193 11.02 19.53 -6.71
C LYS A 193 11.97 18.47 -6.17
N TRP A 194 12.02 17.31 -6.80
CA TRP A 194 12.74 16.14 -6.33
C TRP A 194 13.93 15.79 -7.21
N ALA A 195 15.01 15.36 -6.58
CA ALA A 195 16.14 14.71 -7.22
C ALA A 195 16.52 13.47 -6.45
N PHE A 196 16.94 12.41 -7.13
CA PHE A 196 17.42 11.22 -6.44
C PHE A 196 18.95 11.23 -6.30
N VAL A 197 19.43 10.57 -5.26
CA VAL A 197 20.86 10.29 -5.07
C VAL A 197 21.18 9.02 -5.85
N PRO A 198 22.03 9.08 -6.89
CA PRO A 198 22.39 7.89 -7.65
C PRO A 198 23.12 6.86 -6.79
N SER A 199 22.89 5.58 -7.08
CA SER A 199 23.65 4.50 -6.48
C SER A 199 25.16 4.66 -6.79
N PRO A 200 26.06 4.18 -5.92
CA PRO A 200 27.51 4.21 -6.18
C PRO A 200 27.89 3.58 -7.51
N SER A 201 29.04 3.98 -8.07
CA SER A 201 29.58 3.31 -9.26
C SER A 201 29.83 1.82 -8.97
N GLN A 202 29.84 1.01 -10.02
CA GLN A 202 30.07 -0.45 -9.86
C GLN A 202 31.36 -0.75 -9.12
N ASP A 203 32.41 0.01 -9.37
CA ASP A 203 33.73 -0.19 -8.72
C ASP A 203 33.73 0.24 -7.22
N ALA A 204 32.75 1.04 -6.81
CA ALA A 204 32.61 1.47 -5.42
C ALA A 204 31.72 0.55 -4.59
N VAL A 205 31.06 -0.44 -5.21
CA VAL A 205 30.25 -1.44 -4.50
C VAL A 205 31.16 -2.52 -3.96
N PRO A 206 31.15 -2.82 -2.64
CA PRO A 206 31.93 -3.92 -2.09
C PRO A 206 31.62 -5.23 -2.79
N SER A 207 32.65 -6.02 -3.09
CA SER A 207 32.51 -7.31 -3.80
C SER A 207 31.84 -8.39 -2.95
N SER A 208 31.79 -8.20 -1.65
CA SER A 208 31.02 -9.01 -0.69
C SER A 208 30.82 -8.26 0.61
N PRO A 209 29.75 -8.53 1.37
CA PRO A 209 29.64 -8.04 2.74
C PRO A 209 30.64 -8.71 3.66
#